data_d4c5f51e7fd648ce6613fa34a619c32f
#
_entry.id   d4c5f51e7fd648ce6613fa34a619c32f
#
_cell.length_a   1.000
_cell.length_b   1.000
_cell.length_c   1.000
_cell.angle_alpha   90.00
_cell.angle_beta   90.00
_cell.angle_gamma   90.00
#
_symmetry.space_group_name_H-M   'P 1'
#
loop_
_entity.id
_entity.type
_entity.pdbx_description
1 polymer ?
#
loop_
_entity_poly.entity_id
_entity_poly.type
_entity_poly.pdbx_seq_one_letter_code
_entity_poly.pdbx_strand_id
1 'polypeptide(L)'
;MDYTNLLKDNSGKISRVGIVGATKGYGYTLLAQIPKVAHMELRVICSRHPEECVDVLKETGFDEKKFVICETKEDIDGAAEDGILIVTDYRLVMECGITALVECTGNTKVSSDAAISALERGINVYMVSKETDSVCGPLLNQIAAEHNAVYALVNGDQPRNLLDLWSWGKLLGLEIVAVGKSSEYDFVWDRETGEFTYLDGNSSPEQLPEMKDCWYYEGTKTLEERSRLLEKYREVISADLCEMNLVSNVTGMVPSSPFLSYPIAKTSELANIFIPKEDGGILEKTGVVDVFYNLRGKDEASFCGGEFIIVKCENEKMWDILKGKGHVMSKNGKYCCIYYPYHYMGLETPVSILLGDLMGIGTHPECRQVSVMAGVAQRDLPKGTVLKVEGHHHSIDGLTPELLERKATGNAAPFYLLNGAVLLNDVKKGQPVTTDDVDLSALETYQIYKKGLELD
;
A
#
# COMPACT_ATOMS: atom_id res chain seq x y z
N MET A 1 -6.34 16.47 -14.31
CA MET A 1 -5.19 16.70 -15.21
C MET A 1 -5.55 16.13 -16.58
N ASP A 2 -5.15 16.77 -17.68
CA ASP A 2 -5.32 16.17 -19.02
C ASP A 2 -4.07 15.36 -19.37
N TYR A 3 -4.07 14.08 -19.06
CA TYR A 3 -2.97 13.17 -19.32
C TYR A 3 -2.58 13.07 -20.81
N THR A 4 -3.54 13.29 -21.73
CA THR A 4 -3.25 13.21 -23.17
C THR A 4 -2.42 14.38 -23.66
N ASN A 5 -2.56 15.56 -23.05
CA ASN A 5 -1.71 16.70 -23.37
C ASN A 5 -0.27 16.57 -22.87
N LEU A 6 -0.07 15.89 -21.71
CA LEU A 6 1.27 15.57 -21.21
C LEU A 6 2.08 14.76 -22.22
N LEU A 7 1.44 13.79 -22.88
CA LEU A 7 2.08 12.92 -23.85
C LEU A 7 2.44 13.66 -25.14
N LYS A 8 1.66 14.68 -25.56
CA LYS A 8 1.97 15.47 -26.77
C LYS A 8 3.27 16.24 -26.65
N ASP A 9 3.52 16.88 -25.53
CA ASP A 9 4.72 17.69 -25.30
C ASP A 9 5.97 16.81 -25.15
N ASN A 10 5.81 15.53 -24.90
CA ASN A 10 6.86 14.53 -24.72
C ASN A 10 6.87 13.45 -25.83
N SER A 11 6.34 13.74 -27.01
CA SER A 11 6.08 12.78 -28.08
C SER A 11 7.31 11.98 -28.59
N GLY A 12 8.52 12.43 -28.29
CA GLY A 12 9.76 11.72 -28.64
C GLY A 12 10.37 10.89 -27.52
N LYS A 13 9.77 10.89 -26.31
CA LYS A 13 10.27 10.13 -25.17
C LYS A 13 9.49 8.83 -25.00
N ILE A 14 10.20 7.75 -24.69
CA ILE A 14 9.65 6.42 -24.40
C ILE A 14 10.19 5.96 -23.07
N SER A 15 9.31 5.55 -22.16
CA SER A 15 9.68 4.89 -20.93
C SER A 15 10.02 3.44 -21.20
N ARG A 16 11.28 3.06 -21.03
CA ARG A 16 11.78 1.68 -21.16
C ARG A 16 11.70 0.98 -19.83
N VAL A 17 10.71 0.08 -19.71
CA VAL A 17 10.35 -0.53 -18.44
C VAL A 17 11.09 -1.85 -18.22
N GLY A 18 11.73 -1.99 -17.07
CA GLY A 18 12.20 -3.25 -16.51
C GLY A 18 11.31 -3.66 -15.33
N ILE A 19 10.92 -4.93 -15.25
CA ILE A 19 10.07 -5.43 -14.17
C ILE A 19 10.76 -6.58 -13.44
N VAL A 20 10.86 -6.48 -12.11
CA VAL A 20 11.36 -7.55 -11.25
C VAL A 20 10.18 -8.13 -10.46
N GLY A 21 9.92 -9.45 -10.62
CA GLY A 21 8.79 -10.11 -9.94
C GLY A 21 7.47 -10.06 -10.70
N ALA A 22 7.46 -10.24 -12.01
CA ALA A 22 6.34 -9.91 -12.91
C ALA A 22 5.38 -11.06 -13.25
N THR A 23 5.62 -12.30 -12.83
CA THR A 23 4.89 -13.46 -13.37
C THR A 23 3.50 -13.70 -12.79
N LYS A 24 3.14 -13.04 -11.69
CA LYS A 24 1.85 -13.21 -11.00
C LYS A 24 1.32 -11.89 -10.44
N GLY A 25 0.05 -11.86 -10.09
CA GLY A 25 -0.59 -10.76 -9.36
C GLY A 25 -0.41 -9.41 -10.05
N TYR A 26 0.16 -8.47 -9.30
CA TYR A 26 0.36 -7.09 -9.74
C TYR A 26 1.18 -6.98 -11.03
N GLY A 27 2.31 -7.70 -11.10
CA GLY A 27 3.19 -7.67 -12.28
C GLY A 27 2.50 -8.17 -13.55
N TYR A 28 1.67 -9.21 -13.45
CA TYR A 28 0.88 -9.71 -14.58
C TYR A 28 -0.10 -8.65 -15.11
N THR A 29 -0.82 -7.96 -14.22
CA THR A 29 -1.79 -6.93 -14.65
C THR A 29 -1.10 -5.72 -15.32
N LEU A 30 0.10 -5.36 -14.86
CA LEU A 30 0.92 -4.34 -15.52
C LEU A 30 1.40 -4.81 -16.90
N LEU A 31 1.92 -6.04 -17.03
CA LEU A 31 2.35 -6.60 -18.32
C LEU A 31 1.23 -6.60 -19.36
N ALA A 32 0.00 -6.97 -18.95
CA ALA A 32 -1.17 -6.93 -19.81
C ALA A 32 -1.57 -5.52 -20.26
N GLN A 33 -1.11 -4.49 -19.56
CA GLN A 33 -1.44 -3.09 -19.84
C GLN A 33 -0.38 -2.39 -20.72
N ILE A 34 0.91 -2.69 -20.53
CA ILE A 34 2.01 -2.04 -21.26
C ILE A 34 1.80 -1.96 -22.78
N PRO A 35 1.38 -3.03 -23.51
CA PRO A 35 1.20 -2.96 -24.96
C PRO A 35 0.12 -1.98 -25.44
N LYS A 36 -0.74 -1.52 -24.53
CA LYS A 36 -1.88 -0.62 -24.82
C LYS A 36 -1.56 0.85 -24.55
N VAL A 37 -0.43 1.13 -23.89
CA VAL A 37 -0.07 2.47 -23.42
C VAL A 37 0.99 3.07 -24.34
N ALA A 38 0.68 4.22 -24.92
CA ALA A 38 1.64 4.97 -25.72
C ALA A 38 2.81 5.48 -24.86
N HIS A 39 3.97 5.66 -25.45
CA HIS A 39 5.21 6.14 -24.81
C HIS A 39 5.77 5.20 -23.72
N MET A 40 5.40 3.92 -23.76
CA MET A 40 5.91 2.91 -22.85
C MET A 40 6.27 1.63 -23.62
N GLU A 41 7.40 1.02 -23.33
CA GLU A 41 7.81 -0.26 -23.87
C GLU A 41 8.41 -1.14 -22.77
N LEU A 42 8.14 -2.45 -22.85
CA LEU A 42 8.80 -3.42 -22.00
C LEU A 42 10.19 -3.71 -22.57
N ARG A 43 11.23 -3.53 -21.77
CA ARG A 43 12.61 -3.86 -22.18
C ARG A 43 13.11 -5.16 -21.55
N VAL A 44 12.79 -5.39 -20.27
CA VAL A 44 13.27 -6.56 -19.56
C VAL A 44 12.28 -7.01 -18.48
N ILE A 45 12.18 -8.33 -18.33
CA ILE A 45 11.46 -8.98 -17.25
C ILE A 45 12.43 -9.88 -16.48
N CYS A 46 12.37 -9.83 -15.14
CA CYS A 46 13.20 -10.64 -14.28
C CYS A 46 12.35 -11.56 -13.39
N SER A 47 12.61 -12.87 -13.48
CA SER A 47 12.09 -13.89 -12.56
C SER A 47 13.10 -15.03 -12.45
N ARG A 48 13.08 -15.72 -11.31
CA ARG A 48 13.88 -16.95 -11.11
C ARG A 48 13.47 -18.12 -12.03
N HIS A 49 12.31 -17.98 -12.69
CA HIS A 49 11.70 -18.96 -13.57
C HIS A 49 11.49 -18.35 -14.97
N PRO A 50 12.49 -18.41 -15.86
CA PRO A 50 12.41 -17.78 -17.19
C PRO A 50 11.31 -18.37 -18.07
N GLU A 51 10.96 -19.63 -17.90
CA GLU A 51 9.84 -20.29 -18.56
C GLU A 51 8.50 -19.64 -18.23
N GLU A 52 8.26 -19.31 -16.96
CA GLU A 52 7.05 -18.57 -16.55
C GLU A 52 7.01 -17.16 -17.18
N CYS A 53 8.17 -16.51 -17.37
CA CYS A 53 8.25 -15.23 -18.06
C CYS A 53 7.81 -15.34 -19.51
N VAL A 54 8.27 -16.38 -20.24
CA VAL A 54 7.88 -16.63 -21.64
C VAL A 54 6.38 -16.82 -21.74
N ASP A 55 5.79 -17.64 -20.87
CA ASP A 55 4.35 -17.93 -20.90
C ASP A 55 3.54 -16.66 -20.62
N VAL A 56 3.86 -15.91 -19.58
CA VAL A 56 3.16 -14.67 -19.22
C VAL A 56 3.28 -13.60 -20.32
N LEU A 57 4.45 -13.45 -20.95
CA LEU A 57 4.63 -12.51 -22.05
C LEU A 57 3.74 -12.87 -23.26
N LYS A 58 3.61 -14.16 -23.59
CA LYS A 58 2.70 -14.61 -24.64
C LYS A 58 1.24 -14.34 -24.29
N GLU A 59 0.83 -14.69 -23.08
CA GLU A 59 -0.54 -14.48 -22.59
C GLU A 59 -0.92 -12.99 -22.59
N THR A 60 0.03 -12.10 -22.31
CA THR A 60 -0.18 -10.65 -22.27
C THR A 60 0.01 -9.96 -23.63
N GLY A 61 0.28 -10.72 -24.70
CA GLY A 61 0.20 -10.27 -26.08
C GLY A 61 1.52 -9.75 -26.66
N PHE A 62 2.66 -10.06 -26.07
CA PHE A 62 3.96 -9.74 -26.65
C PHE A 62 4.39 -10.75 -27.73
N ASP A 63 5.14 -10.27 -28.74
CA ASP A 63 5.63 -11.12 -29.84
C ASP A 63 6.81 -11.99 -29.38
N GLU A 64 6.62 -13.30 -29.37
CA GLU A 64 7.63 -14.29 -28.97
C GLU A 64 8.95 -14.16 -29.75
N LYS A 65 8.92 -13.66 -31.00
CA LYS A 65 10.11 -13.46 -31.82
C LYS A 65 11.08 -12.43 -31.24
N LYS A 66 10.59 -11.60 -30.31
CA LYS A 66 11.39 -10.57 -29.62
C LYS A 66 11.99 -11.06 -28.32
N PHE A 67 11.66 -12.26 -27.84
CA PHE A 67 12.13 -12.74 -26.55
C PHE A 67 13.59 -13.22 -26.65
N VAL A 68 14.42 -12.72 -25.72
CA VAL A 68 15.83 -13.09 -25.61
C VAL A 68 16.13 -13.43 -24.17
N ILE A 69 16.46 -14.70 -23.89
CA ILE A 69 16.92 -15.12 -22.55
C ILE A 69 18.39 -14.75 -22.44
N CYS A 70 18.74 -13.99 -21.40
CA CYS A 70 20.10 -13.51 -21.15
C CYS A 70 20.55 -13.96 -19.75
N GLU A 71 21.71 -14.61 -19.69
CA GLU A 71 22.35 -15.03 -18.43
C GLU A 71 23.53 -14.14 -18.06
N THR A 72 24.07 -13.43 -19.03
CA THR A 72 25.25 -12.59 -18.88
C THR A 72 25.04 -11.18 -19.49
N LYS A 73 25.95 -10.26 -19.17
CA LYS A 73 25.96 -8.94 -19.79
C LYS A 73 26.28 -9.01 -21.30
N GLU A 74 27.11 -9.96 -21.70
CA GLU A 74 27.47 -10.19 -23.12
C GLU A 74 26.23 -10.60 -23.93
N ASP A 75 25.30 -11.39 -23.35
CA ASP A 75 24.04 -11.75 -23.99
C ASP A 75 23.15 -10.50 -24.18
N ILE A 76 23.12 -9.63 -23.15
CA ILE A 76 22.36 -8.36 -23.19
C ILE A 76 22.92 -7.44 -24.28
N ASP A 77 24.24 -7.28 -24.35
CA ASP A 77 24.92 -6.41 -25.31
C ASP A 77 24.78 -6.94 -26.76
N GLY A 78 24.59 -8.26 -26.91
CA GLY A 78 24.35 -8.92 -28.22
C GLY A 78 22.90 -8.93 -28.67
N ALA A 79 21.95 -8.57 -27.82
CA ALA A 79 20.53 -8.61 -28.13
C ALA A 79 20.10 -7.43 -29.00
N ALA A 80 19.06 -7.64 -29.83
CA ALA A 80 18.48 -6.58 -30.64
C ALA A 80 17.91 -5.44 -29.76
N GLU A 81 17.98 -4.20 -30.27
CA GLU A 81 17.51 -3.02 -29.54
C GLU A 81 16.03 -3.10 -29.17
N ASP A 82 15.20 -3.72 -30.03
CA ASP A 82 13.75 -3.91 -29.81
C ASP A 82 13.42 -5.27 -29.17
N GLY A 83 14.43 -6.01 -28.71
CA GLY A 83 14.25 -7.29 -28.02
C GLY A 83 13.69 -7.12 -26.61
N ILE A 84 12.87 -8.06 -26.18
CA ILE A 84 12.39 -8.17 -24.79
C ILE A 84 13.27 -9.19 -24.07
N LEU A 85 14.05 -8.67 -23.11
CA LEU A 85 15.03 -9.48 -22.41
C LEU A 85 14.38 -10.22 -21.23
N ILE A 86 14.79 -11.46 -21.02
CA ILE A 86 14.37 -12.29 -19.90
C ILE A 86 15.62 -12.65 -19.12
N VAL A 87 15.70 -12.19 -17.88
CA VAL A 87 16.85 -12.43 -16.99
C VAL A 87 16.44 -13.11 -15.71
N THR A 88 17.33 -13.91 -15.09
CA THR A 88 17.08 -14.57 -13.81
C THR A 88 17.72 -13.85 -12.62
N ASP A 89 18.71 -13.00 -12.89
CA ASP A 89 19.37 -12.18 -11.88
C ASP A 89 18.92 -10.72 -12.00
N TYR A 90 18.26 -10.21 -10.96
CA TYR A 90 17.76 -8.83 -10.94
C TYR A 90 18.85 -7.78 -11.14
N ARG A 91 20.11 -8.07 -10.82
CA ARG A 91 21.24 -7.16 -11.02
C ARG A 91 21.51 -6.87 -12.50
N LEU A 92 21.20 -7.81 -13.37
CA LEU A 92 21.32 -7.64 -14.82
C LEU A 92 20.27 -6.68 -15.40
N VAL A 93 19.17 -6.46 -14.71
CA VAL A 93 18.09 -5.55 -15.17
C VAL A 93 18.64 -4.14 -15.40
N MET A 94 19.56 -3.68 -14.55
CA MET A 94 20.17 -2.34 -14.67
C MET A 94 21.09 -2.18 -15.90
N GLU A 95 21.51 -3.29 -16.51
CA GLU A 95 22.34 -3.30 -17.72
C GLU A 95 21.51 -3.31 -19.02
N CYS A 96 20.17 -3.46 -18.90
CA CYS A 96 19.28 -3.62 -20.06
C CYS A 96 18.84 -2.31 -20.72
N GLY A 97 19.37 -1.15 -20.32
CA GLY A 97 19.04 0.16 -20.90
C GLY A 97 17.63 0.65 -20.56
N ILE A 98 17.13 0.34 -19.37
CA ILE A 98 15.86 0.81 -18.85
C ILE A 98 15.92 2.26 -18.35
N THR A 99 14.78 2.95 -18.37
CA THR A 99 14.58 4.26 -17.71
C THR A 99 13.74 4.11 -16.44
N ALA A 100 12.93 3.05 -16.36
CA ALA A 100 11.99 2.77 -15.31
C ALA A 100 12.17 1.33 -14.80
N LEU A 101 12.45 1.18 -13.50
CA LEU A 101 12.41 -0.10 -12.80
C LEU A 101 11.08 -0.20 -12.04
N VAL A 102 10.28 -1.23 -12.32
CA VAL A 102 9.11 -1.59 -11.50
C VAL A 102 9.47 -2.80 -10.65
N GLU A 103 9.36 -2.64 -9.34
CA GLU A 103 9.75 -3.67 -8.37
C GLU A 103 8.51 -4.28 -7.71
N CYS A 104 8.26 -5.58 -7.91
CA CYS A 104 7.03 -6.30 -7.52
C CYS A 104 7.31 -7.60 -6.77
N THR A 105 8.47 -7.80 -6.15
CA THR A 105 8.82 -9.12 -5.57
C THR A 105 8.23 -9.37 -4.19
N GLY A 106 7.89 -8.33 -3.42
CA GLY A 106 7.55 -8.42 -2.00
C GLY A 106 8.72 -8.85 -1.09
N ASN A 107 9.93 -9.02 -1.66
CA ASN A 107 11.12 -9.44 -0.93
C ASN A 107 11.98 -8.23 -0.56
N THR A 108 11.98 -7.84 0.70
CA THR A 108 12.63 -6.61 1.18
C THR A 108 14.10 -6.51 0.80
N LYS A 109 14.85 -7.63 0.78
CA LYS A 109 16.27 -7.62 0.39
C LYS A 109 16.43 -7.37 -1.12
N VAL A 110 15.76 -8.15 -1.95
CA VAL A 110 15.85 -8.02 -3.41
C VAL A 110 15.37 -6.64 -3.85
N SER A 111 14.25 -6.21 -3.30
CA SER A 111 13.65 -4.91 -3.62
C SER A 111 14.54 -3.74 -3.26
N SER A 112 15.12 -3.73 -2.04
CA SER A 112 15.99 -2.63 -1.61
C SER A 112 17.28 -2.58 -2.42
N ASP A 113 17.91 -3.74 -2.67
CA ASP A 113 19.13 -3.81 -3.49
C ASP A 113 18.88 -3.34 -4.92
N ALA A 114 17.79 -3.81 -5.55
CA ALA A 114 17.43 -3.40 -6.91
C ALA A 114 17.10 -1.90 -6.99
N ALA A 115 16.33 -1.39 -6.01
CA ALA A 115 15.95 0.03 -5.97
C ALA A 115 17.17 0.94 -5.80
N ILE A 116 18.06 0.67 -4.83
CA ILE A 116 19.27 1.44 -4.62
C ILE A 116 20.16 1.41 -5.88
N SER A 117 20.37 0.20 -6.44
CA SER A 117 21.20 0.05 -7.65
C SER A 117 20.64 0.82 -8.85
N ALA A 118 19.33 0.91 -9.01
CA ALA A 118 18.68 1.68 -10.05
C ALA A 118 18.82 3.19 -9.79
N LEU A 119 18.46 3.66 -8.60
CA LEU A 119 18.47 5.06 -8.23
C LEU A 119 19.88 5.68 -8.34
N GLU A 120 20.92 4.98 -7.87
CA GLU A 120 22.32 5.41 -7.99
C GLU A 120 22.79 5.55 -9.44
N ARG A 121 22.12 4.90 -10.40
CA ARG A 121 22.35 5.03 -11.85
C ARG A 121 21.45 6.06 -12.52
N GLY A 122 20.62 6.76 -11.76
CA GLY A 122 19.65 7.71 -12.30
C GLY A 122 18.46 7.04 -12.99
N ILE A 123 18.21 5.74 -12.73
CA ILE A 123 17.03 5.01 -13.21
C ILE A 123 15.90 5.24 -12.23
N ASN A 124 14.72 5.60 -12.73
CA ASN A 124 13.55 5.82 -11.91
C ASN A 124 13.02 4.50 -11.33
N VAL A 125 12.53 4.52 -10.10
CA VAL A 125 12.01 3.34 -9.40
C VAL A 125 10.54 3.52 -9.04
N TYR A 126 9.74 2.55 -9.41
CA TYR A 126 8.31 2.44 -9.17
C TYR A 126 8.07 1.23 -8.27
N MET A 127 7.88 1.50 -6.98
CA MET A 127 7.83 0.49 -5.93
C MET A 127 6.41 -0.04 -5.73
N VAL A 128 6.22 -1.33 -6.01
CA VAL A 128 5.00 -2.09 -5.70
C VAL A 128 5.15 -2.82 -4.36
N SER A 129 6.38 -3.25 -4.03
CA SER A 129 6.66 -3.99 -2.78
C SER A 129 6.57 -3.07 -1.56
N LYS A 130 5.35 -2.91 -1.05
CA LYS A 130 5.04 -2.08 0.13
C LYS A 130 5.82 -2.50 1.38
N GLU A 131 6.13 -3.79 1.52
CA GLU A 131 6.95 -4.34 2.58
C GLU A 131 8.33 -3.68 2.64
N THR A 132 8.90 -3.42 1.46
CA THR A 132 10.21 -2.74 1.33
C THR A 132 10.09 -1.26 1.65
N ASP A 133 9.07 -0.59 1.12
CA ASP A 133 8.85 0.84 1.37
C ASP A 133 8.63 1.12 2.86
N SER A 134 7.86 0.27 3.57
CA SER A 134 7.61 0.42 5.01
C SER A 134 8.89 0.46 5.86
N VAL A 135 9.96 -0.17 5.36
CA VAL A 135 11.28 -0.25 6.02
C VAL A 135 12.27 0.77 5.44
N CYS A 136 12.32 0.88 4.12
CA CYS A 136 13.39 1.57 3.39
C CYS A 136 12.94 2.89 2.74
N GLY A 137 11.65 3.17 2.66
CA GLY A 137 11.07 4.28 1.90
C GLY A 137 11.72 5.64 2.15
N PRO A 138 11.94 6.08 3.40
CA PRO A 138 12.60 7.35 3.67
C PRO A 138 13.97 7.48 3.01
N LEU A 139 14.84 6.45 3.14
CA LEU A 139 16.17 6.50 2.54
C LEU A 139 16.12 6.39 1.01
N LEU A 140 15.22 5.59 0.44
CA LEU A 140 15.06 5.46 -1.01
C LEU A 140 14.61 6.79 -1.67
N ASN A 141 13.71 7.53 -1.02
CA ASN A 141 13.34 8.89 -1.46
C ASN A 141 14.54 9.85 -1.45
N GLN A 142 15.40 9.77 -0.41
CA GLN A 142 16.61 10.61 -0.35
C GLN A 142 17.60 10.26 -1.45
N ILE A 143 17.90 8.96 -1.64
CA ILE A 143 18.82 8.49 -2.69
C ILE A 143 18.32 8.96 -4.07
N ALA A 144 17.02 8.84 -4.34
CA ALA A 144 16.42 9.34 -5.57
C ALA A 144 16.69 10.82 -5.80
N ALA A 145 16.49 11.65 -4.77
CA ALA A 145 16.75 13.09 -4.85
C ALA A 145 18.25 13.41 -5.08
N GLU A 146 19.16 12.69 -4.43
CA GLU A 146 20.61 12.85 -4.57
C GLU A 146 21.11 12.52 -5.99
N HIS A 147 20.46 11.55 -6.67
CA HIS A 147 20.83 11.07 -8.00
C HIS A 147 19.96 11.61 -9.13
N ASN A 148 19.08 12.60 -8.87
CA ASN A 148 18.13 13.16 -9.83
C ASN A 148 17.25 12.09 -10.50
N ALA A 149 16.92 11.04 -9.76
CA ALA A 149 15.98 9.98 -10.15
C ALA A 149 14.63 10.18 -9.46
N VAL A 150 13.61 9.47 -9.94
CA VAL A 150 12.29 9.41 -9.32
C VAL A 150 12.18 8.12 -8.51
N TYR A 151 11.75 8.25 -7.26
CA TYR A 151 11.22 7.15 -6.49
C TYR A 151 9.73 7.38 -6.26
N ALA A 152 8.89 6.40 -6.57
CA ALA A 152 7.44 6.52 -6.40
C ALA A 152 6.80 5.21 -5.98
N LEU A 153 5.86 5.28 -5.04
CA LEU A 153 4.78 4.31 -4.94
C LEU A 153 3.92 4.39 -6.19
N VAL A 154 3.24 3.32 -6.56
CA VAL A 154 2.56 3.20 -7.86
C VAL A 154 1.05 3.40 -7.76
N ASN A 155 0.48 4.12 -8.73
CA ASN A 155 -0.97 4.16 -8.90
C ASN A 155 -1.52 2.76 -9.18
N GLY A 156 -2.70 2.49 -8.65
CA GLY A 156 -3.31 1.17 -8.63
C GLY A 156 -2.92 0.35 -7.40
N ASP A 157 -2.07 0.91 -6.50
CA ASP A 157 -1.94 0.43 -5.12
C ASP A 157 -2.52 1.48 -4.17
N GLN A 158 -3.19 1.03 -3.13
CA GLN A 158 -3.98 1.85 -2.21
C GLN A 158 -3.18 2.99 -1.55
N PRO A 159 -1.92 2.78 -1.09
CA PRO A 159 -1.16 3.87 -0.50
C PRO A 159 -0.96 5.04 -1.47
N ARG A 160 -0.64 4.78 -2.75
CA ARG A 160 -0.43 5.84 -3.72
C ARG A 160 -1.71 6.58 -4.05
N ASN A 161 -2.80 5.86 -4.29
CA ASN A 161 -4.09 6.48 -4.60
C ASN A 161 -4.58 7.35 -3.43
N LEU A 162 -4.38 6.89 -2.17
CA LEU A 162 -4.67 7.69 -0.98
C LEU A 162 -3.78 8.93 -0.87
N LEU A 163 -2.49 8.82 -1.17
CA LEU A 163 -1.56 9.95 -1.17
C LEU A 163 -1.92 10.98 -2.25
N ASP A 164 -2.37 10.55 -3.42
CA ASP A 164 -2.86 11.45 -4.46
C ASP A 164 -4.12 12.21 -3.99
N LEU A 165 -5.05 11.53 -3.34
CA LEU A 165 -6.24 12.14 -2.75
C LEU A 165 -5.90 13.10 -1.62
N TRP A 166 -4.98 12.71 -0.74
CA TRP A 166 -4.50 13.56 0.36
C TRP A 166 -3.79 14.81 -0.17
N SER A 167 -2.88 14.66 -1.15
CA SER A 167 -2.15 15.79 -1.73
C SER A 167 -3.07 16.75 -2.46
N TRP A 168 -4.09 16.23 -3.16
CA TRP A 168 -5.14 17.04 -3.75
C TRP A 168 -5.91 17.84 -2.70
N GLY A 169 -6.29 17.21 -1.58
CA GLY A 169 -6.94 17.90 -0.45
C GLY A 169 -6.07 19.00 0.15
N LYS A 170 -4.77 18.72 0.31
CA LYS A 170 -3.78 19.71 0.80
C LYS A 170 -3.63 20.90 -0.17
N LEU A 171 -3.58 20.61 -1.48
CA LEU A 171 -3.51 21.66 -2.50
C LEU A 171 -4.73 22.60 -2.47
N LEU A 172 -5.91 22.07 -2.14
CA LEU A 172 -7.13 22.87 -1.97
C LEU A 172 -7.19 23.63 -0.62
N GLY A 173 -6.21 23.43 0.25
CA GLY A 173 -6.20 24.03 1.58
C GLY A 173 -7.21 23.41 2.56
N LEU A 174 -7.65 22.17 2.33
CA LEU A 174 -8.58 21.49 3.24
C LEU A 174 -7.88 21.03 4.51
N GLU A 175 -8.50 21.25 5.67
CA GLU A 175 -8.05 20.68 6.94
C GLU A 175 -8.43 19.20 6.99
N ILE A 176 -7.46 18.31 6.75
CA ILE A 176 -7.65 16.86 6.74
C ILE A 176 -7.45 16.33 8.14
N VAL A 177 -8.48 15.72 8.73
CA VAL A 177 -8.48 15.22 10.12
C VAL A 177 -8.19 13.72 10.22
N ALA A 178 -8.51 12.96 9.20
CA ALA A 178 -8.19 11.55 9.08
C ALA A 178 -8.05 11.15 7.62
N VAL A 179 -7.22 10.16 7.36
CA VAL A 179 -7.12 9.47 6.06
C VAL A 179 -7.20 7.97 6.30
N GLY A 180 -7.66 7.23 5.30
CA GLY A 180 -7.75 5.78 5.47
C GLY A 180 -8.24 5.06 4.23
N LYS A 181 -8.44 3.77 4.41
CA LYS A 181 -8.89 2.84 3.36
C LYS A 181 -9.90 1.85 3.91
N SER A 182 -10.59 1.16 3.02
CA SER A 182 -11.28 -0.07 3.41
C SER A 182 -10.28 -1.22 3.54
N SER A 183 -10.58 -2.19 4.41
CA SER A 183 -9.90 -3.47 4.42
C SER A 183 -10.20 -4.26 3.13
N GLU A 184 -9.53 -5.41 2.95
CA GLU A 184 -9.40 -6.11 1.68
C GLU A 184 -10.73 -6.63 1.11
N TYR A 185 -11.71 -7.00 1.96
CA TYR A 185 -12.94 -7.66 1.52
C TYR A 185 -14.19 -7.02 2.11
N ASP A 186 -15.29 -7.04 1.33
CA ASP A 186 -16.59 -6.51 1.76
C ASP A 186 -17.33 -7.45 2.71
N PHE A 187 -18.04 -6.85 3.64
CA PHE A 187 -19.16 -7.45 4.38
C PHE A 187 -20.45 -7.12 3.67
N VAL A 188 -21.12 -8.13 3.13
CA VAL A 188 -22.35 -7.98 2.36
C VAL A 188 -23.52 -8.56 3.11
N TRP A 189 -24.57 -7.75 3.32
CA TRP A 189 -25.79 -8.21 3.96
C TRP A 189 -27.01 -7.95 3.07
N ASP A 190 -27.77 -9.02 2.79
CA ASP A 190 -29.03 -8.95 2.06
C ASP A 190 -30.18 -8.65 3.02
N ARG A 191 -30.74 -7.48 2.93
CA ARG A 191 -31.83 -7.00 3.79
C ARG A 191 -33.15 -7.77 3.62
N GLU A 192 -33.37 -8.40 2.45
CA GLU A 192 -34.60 -9.13 2.12
C GLU A 192 -34.56 -10.54 2.72
N THR A 193 -33.42 -11.21 2.61
CA THR A 193 -33.25 -12.60 3.04
C THR A 193 -32.62 -12.73 4.43
N GLY A 194 -31.95 -11.69 4.93
CA GLY A 194 -31.15 -11.73 6.16
C GLY A 194 -29.82 -12.45 6.00
N GLU A 195 -29.43 -12.80 4.78
CA GLU A 195 -28.17 -13.49 4.48
C GLU A 195 -26.98 -12.51 4.57
N PHE A 196 -25.92 -12.97 5.21
CA PHE A 196 -24.64 -12.27 5.32
C PHE A 196 -23.54 -13.10 4.61
N THR A 197 -22.66 -12.40 3.89
CA THR A 197 -21.49 -12.99 3.22
C THR A 197 -20.27 -12.13 3.46
N TYR A 198 -19.15 -12.72 3.87
CA TYR A 198 -17.82 -12.13 3.84
C TYR A 198 -17.14 -12.56 2.54
N LEU A 199 -16.74 -11.59 1.71
CA LEU A 199 -16.24 -11.86 0.36
C LEU A 199 -14.74 -12.17 0.31
N ASP A 200 -14.23 -12.94 1.25
CA ASP A 200 -12.83 -13.39 1.34
C ASP A 200 -12.49 -14.58 0.41
N GLY A 201 -13.48 -15.07 -0.34
CA GLY A 201 -13.35 -16.25 -1.20
C GLY A 201 -13.38 -17.60 -0.47
N ASN A 202 -13.38 -17.60 0.86
CA ASN A 202 -13.34 -18.81 1.71
C ASN A 202 -14.59 -18.97 2.56
N SER A 203 -15.21 -17.86 2.96
CA SER A 203 -16.39 -17.85 3.83
C SER A 203 -17.67 -18.21 3.08
N SER A 204 -18.49 -19.05 3.72
CA SER A 204 -19.81 -19.39 3.18
C SER A 204 -20.86 -18.40 3.70
N PRO A 205 -21.90 -18.10 2.90
CA PRO A 205 -23.03 -17.30 3.35
C PRO A 205 -23.71 -17.89 4.59
N GLU A 206 -24.15 -17.03 5.51
CA GLU A 206 -24.89 -17.44 6.70
C GLU A 206 -26.09 -16.54 6.96
N GLN A 207 -27.08 -17.03 7.74
CA GLN A 207 -28.21 -16.21 8.17
C GLN A 207 -27.82 -15.36 9.36
N LEU A 208 -27.96 -14.04 9.24
CA LEU A 208 -27.64 -13.05 10.26
C LEU A 208 -28.76 -11.99 10.37
N PRO A 209 -29.98 -12.38 10.75
CA PRO A 209 -31.12 -11.48 10.82
C PRO A 209 -30.97 -10.33 11.84
N GLU A 210 -30.12 -10.51 12.85
CA GLU A 210 -29.83 -9.51 13.88
C GLU A 210 -29.12 -8.26 13.30
N MET A 211 -28.49 -8.37 12.14
CA MET A 211 -27.86 -7.21 11.46
C MET A 211 -28.87 -6.08 11.19
N LYS A 212 -30.16 -6.39 11.06
CA LYS A 212 -31.21 -5.38 10.88
C LYS A 212 -31.23 -4.34 11.99
N ASP A 213 -30.91 -4.74 13.22
CA ASP A 213 -31.01 -3.89 14.41
C ASP A 213 -29.85 -2.88 14.51
N CYS A 214 -28.72 -3.17 13.82
CA CYS A 214 -27.55 -2.30 13.73
C CYS A 214 -27.20 -1.90 12.28
N TRP A 215 -28.13 -2.07 11.32
CA TRP A 215 -27.91 -1.72 9.91
C TRP A 215 -27.68 -0.24 9.68
N TYR A 216 -28.40 0.62 10.41
CA TYR A 216 -28.27 2.06 10.33
C TYR A 216 -27.37 2.59 11.46
N TYR A 217 -26.44 3.46 11.10
CA TYR A 217 -25.54 4.07 12.08
C TYR A 217 -26.26 5.11 12.93
N GLU A 218 -26.38 4.87 14.22
CA GLU A 218 -26.96 5.77 15.22
C GLU A 218 -25.95 6.35 16.20
N GLY A 219 -24.69 5.85 16.14
CA GLY A 219 -23.59 6.26 17.00
C GLY A 219 -22.64 5.09 17.27
N THR A 220 -21.68 5.30 18.19
CA THR A 220 -20.63 4.30 18.51
C THR A 220 -21.16 2.94 18.95
N LYS A 221 -22.33 2.90 19.62
CA LYS A 221 -22.99 1.63 20.00
C LYS A 221 -23.31 0.75 18.79
N THR A 222 -23.68 1.35 17.65
CA THR A 222 -23.91 0.58 16.42
C THR A 222 -22.63 -0.13 15.97
N LEU A 223 -21.46 0.52 16.10
CA LEU A 223 -20.17 -0.10 15.77
C LEU A 223 -19.82 -1.25 16.71
N GLU A 224 -20.09 -1.09 17.99
CA GLU A 224 -19.90 -2.16 19.00
C GLU A 224 -20.76 -3.37 18.68
N GLU A 225 -22.04 -3.16 18.35
CA GLU A 225 -22.98 -4.24 17.98
C GLU A 225 -22.54 -4.97 16.72
N ARG A 226 -22.18 -4.24 15.65
CA ARG A 226 -21.66 -4.82 14.42
C ARG A 226 -20.36 -5.62 14.70
N SER A 227 -19.46 -5.05 15.50
CA SER A 227 -18.20 -5.71 15.88
C SER A 227 -18.47 -7.02 16.64
N ARG A 228 -19.43 -7.04 17.54
CA ARG A 228 -19.82 -8.25 18.28
C ARG A 228 -20.46 -9.32 17.37
N LEU A 229 -21.34 -8.90 16.46
CA LEU A 229 -22.00 -9.82 15.53
C LEU A 229 -21.04 -10.47 14.54
N LEU A 230 -20.03 -9.72 14.11
CA LEU A 230 -19.07 -10.12 13.07
C LEU A 230 -17.67 -10.43 13.64
N GLU A 231 -17.55 -10.65 14.96
CA GLU A 231 -16.25 -10.85 15.64
C GLU A 231 -15.40 -11.95 14.98
N LYS A 232 -16.02 -13.05 14.55
CA LYS A 232 -15.33 -14.18 13.92
C LYS A 232 -14.69 -13.86 12.56
N TYR A 233 -15.10 -12.76 11.92
CA TYR A 233 -14.57 -12.31 10.62
C TYR A 233 -13.60 -11.15 10.75
N ARG A 234 -13.39 -10.63 11.96
CA ARG A 234 -12.50 -9.50 12.19
C ARG A 234 -11.06 -9.98 12.37
N GLU A 235 -10.24 -9.65 11.40
CA GLU A 235 -8.82 -9.95 11.42
C GLU A 235 -8.02 -8.66 11.20
N VAL A 236 -6.91 -8.52 11.94
CA VAL A 236 -5.92 -7.47 11.67
C VAL A 236 -5.04 -7.94 10.52
N ILE A 237 -5.18 -7.30 9.36
CA ILE A 237 -4.48 -7.70 8.14
C ILE A 237 -3.15 -6.93 8.05
N SER A 238 -2.03 -7.67 7.99
CA SER A 238 -0.69 -7.08 7.90
C SER A 238 -0.54 -6.11 6.72
N ALA A 239 -1.18 -6.41 5.58
CA ALA A 239 -1.16 -5.55 4.41
C ALA A 239 -1.78 -4.18 4.70
N ASP A 240 -2.94 -4.13 5.38
CA ASP A 240 -3.62 -2.88 5.75
C ASP A 240 -2.73 -1.99 6.64
N LEU A 241 -2.08 -2.60 7.65
CA LEU A 241 -1.15 -1.89 8.53
C LEU A 241 0.09 -1.38 7.80
N CYS A 242 0.62 -2.21 6.88
CA CYS A 242 1.74 -1.84 6.04
C CYS A 242 1.39 -0.63 5.16
N GLU A 243 0.25 -0.65 4.48
CA GLU A 243 -0.21 0.44 3.64
C GLU A 243 -0.42 1.74 4.42
N MET A 244 -1.02 1.64 5.61
CA MET A 244 -1.17 2.80 6.49
C MET A 244 0.16 3.28 7.07
N ASN A 245 1.17 2.41 7.20
CA ASN A 245 2.54 2.81 7.55
C ASN A 245 3.16 3.71 6.47
N LEU A 246 3.04 3.32 5.18
CA LEU A 246 3.53 4.11 4.06
C LEU A 246 2.87 5.50 4.04
N VAL A 247 1.54 5.53 4.16
CA VAL A 247 0.78 6.79 4.20
C VAL A 247 1.17 7.64 5.41
N SER A 248 1.34 7.04 6.58
CA SER A 248 1.82 7.72 7.79
C SER A 248 3.19 8.38 7.57
N ASN A 249 4.13 7.64 7.00
CA ASN A 249 5.50 8.09 6.78
C ASN A 249 5.60 9.25 5.76
N VAL A 250 4.69 9.33 4.79
CA VAL A 250 4.63 10.41 3.80
C VAL A 250 3.86 11.62 4.31
N THR A 251 2.71 11.40 4.99
CA THR A 251 1.81 12.48 5.38
C THR A 251 2.16 13.12 6.72
N GLY A 252 2.95 12.46 7.56
CA GLY A 252 3.19 12.84 8.95
C GLY A 252 2.03 12.52 9.88
N MET A 253 0.94 11.91 9.37
CA MET A 253 -0.18 11.48 10.19
C MET A 253 0.17 10.22 10.96
N VAL A 254 -0.35 10.06 12.17
CA VAL A 254 -0.03 8.93 13.05
C VAL A 254 -1.17 7.92 13.10
N PRO A 255 -0.93 6.65 13.49
CA PRO A 255 -2.00 5.69 13.66
C PRO A 255 -3.04 6.19 14.68
N SER A 256 -4.33 5.94 14.42
CA SER A 256 -5.42 6.26 15.36
C SER A 256 -5.28 5.46 16.64
N SER A 257 -4.86 4.21 16.51
CA SER A 257 -4.50 3.27 17.58
C SER A 257 -3.50 2.24 17.02
N PRO A 258 -2.80 1.46 17.89
CA PRO A 258 -1.84 0.43 17.43
C PRO A 258 -2.42 -0.62 16.47
N PHE A 259 -3.67 -1.00 16.67
CA PHE A 259 -4.37 -1.98 15.80
C PHE A 259 -5.20 -1.32 14.70
N LEU A 260 -5.16 0.03 14.61
CA LEU A 260 -6.17 0.80 13.90
C LEU A 260 -7.58 0.53 14.44
N SER A 261 -8.58 1.24 13.98
CA SER A 261 -9.91 1.10 14.62
C SER A 261 -10.77 0.02 14.00
N TYR A 262 -10.60 -0.25 12.71
CA TYR A 262 -11.38 -1.23 11.94
C TYR A 262 -12.89 -1.22 12.25
N PRO A 263 -13.58 -0.06 12.29
CA PRO A 263 -15.03 -0.07 12.44
C PRO A 263 -15.69 -0.75 11.25
N ILE A 264 -16.78 -1.49 11.50
CA ILE A 264 -17.60 -2.04 10.44
C ILE A 264 -18.61 -0.98 10.03
N ALA A 265 -18.44 -0.41 8.85
CA ALA A 265 -19.13 0.81 8.44
C ALA A 265 -19.49 0.81 6.95
N LYS A 266 -20.52 1.58 6.61
CA LYS A 266 -20.81 1.94 5.22
C LYS A 266 -20.05 3.19 4.84
N THR A 267 -19.75 3.35 3.56
CA THR A 267 -19.11 4.57 3.02
C THR A 267 -19.84 5.84 3.45
N SER A 268 -21.18 5.82 3.47
CA SER A 268 -22.01 6.95 3.86
C SER A 268 -21.92 7.35 5.34
N GLU A 269 -21.29 6.53 6.17
CA GLU A 269 -21.17 6.73 7.61
C GLU A 269 -19.79 7.28 8.03
N LEU A 270 -18.77 7.21 7.16
CA LEU A 270 -17.37 7.51 7.47
C LEU A 270 -17.16 8.93 8.02
N ALA A 271 -17.89 9.94 7.50
CA ALA A 271 -17.85 11.31 8.01
C ALA A 271 -18.43 11.48 9.42
N ASN A 272 -19.15 10.47 9.96
CA ASN A 272 -19.64 10.47 11.34
C ASN A 272 -18.78 9.63 12.27
N ILE A 273 -17.91 8.77 11.71
CA ILE A 273 -17.10 7.80 12.46
C ILE A 273 -15.70 8.33 12.70
N PHE A 274 -14.99 8.70 11.61
CA PHE A 274 -13.59 9.14 11.70
C PHE A 274 -13.45 10.64 12.00
N ILE A 275 -14.13 11.06 13.04
CA ILE A 275 -14.10 12.42 13.58
C ILE A 275 -13.83 12.37 15.09
N PRO A 276 -13.44 13.50 15.74
CA PRO A 276 -13.18 13.55 17.17
C PRO A 276 -14.36 13.06 18.02
N LYS A 277 -14.04 12.40 19.13
CA LYS A 277 -15.04 11.93 20.11
C LYS A 277 -15.95 13.05 20.63
N GLU A 278 -15.40 14.25 20.82
CA GLU A 278 -16.15 15.44 21.23
C GLU A 278 -17.24 15.85 20.22
N ASP A 279 -17.06 15.49 18.95
CA ASP A 279 -18.02 15.71 17.87
C ASP A 279 -18.87 14.47 17.54
N GLY A 280 -18.76 13.39 18.34
CA GLY A 280 -19.57 12.17 18.24
C GLY A 280 -18.94 11.02 17.46
N GLY A 281 -17.67 11.12 17.09
CA GLY A 281 -16.90 10.07 16.40
C GLY A 281 -16.11 9.16 17.33
N ILE A 282 -15.08 8.52 16.77
CA ILE A 282 -14.23 7.54 17.47
C ILE A 282 -12.81 8.05 17.75
N LEU A 283 -12.38 9.15 17.13
CA LEU A 283 -10.99 9.58 17.18
C LEU A 283 -10.66 10.33 18.49
N GLU A 284 -9.56 9.93 19.14
CA GLU A 284 -8.99 10.67 20.28
C GLU A 284 -8.24 11.94 19.85
N LYS A 285 -7.71 11.95 18.64
CA LYS A 285 -6.95 13.05 18.04
C LYS A 285 -7.21 13.14 16.54
N THR A 286 -6.91 14.26 15.93
CA THR A 286 -6.91 14.45 14.47
C THR A 286 -5.52 14.21 13.89
N GLY A 287 -5.42 14.15 12.55
CA GLY A 287 -4.15 13.88 11.88
C GLY A 287 -3.77 12.41 11.96
N VAL A 288 -4.73 11.52 11.70
CA VAL A 288 -4.55 10.07 11.87
C VAL A 288 -4.76 9.29 10.59
N VAL A 289 -4.11 8.13 10.50
CA VAL A 289 -4.39 7.08 9.53
C VAL A 289 -5.24 5.99 10.17
N ASP A 290 -6.16 5.38 9.40
CA ASP A 290 -7.04 4.32 9.91
C ASP A 290 -7.57 3.41 8.79
N VAL A 291 -8.24 2.32 9.15
CA VAL A 291 -8.85 1.33 8.26
C VAL A 291 -10.26 1.03 8.73
N PHE A 292 -11.17 0.69 7.82
CA PHE A 292 -12.51 0.20 8.16
C PHE A 292 -12.88 -1.04 7.34
N TYR A 293 -13.79 -1.86 7.87
CA TYR A 293 -14.44 -2.92 7.10
C TYR A 293 -15.65 -2.35 6.36
N ASN A 294 -15.67 -2.48 5.03
CA ASN A 294 -16.79 -2.00 4.25
C ASN A 294 -18.00 -2.92 4.39
N LEU A 295 -19.07 -2.38 4.98
CA LEU A 295 -20.39 -3.02 5.08
C LEU A 295 -21.32 -2.46 4.00
N ARG A 296 -21.92 -3.32 3.19
CA ARG A 296 -22.86 -2.91 2.15
C ARG A 296 -24.02 -3.87 1.92
N GLY A 297 -25.06 -3.38 1.27
CA GLY A 297 -26.11 -4.23 0.69
C GLY A 297 -25.61 -4.96 -0.56
N LYS A 298 -26.30 -6.04 -0.92
CA LYS A 298 -25.95 -6.83 -2.12
C LYS A 298 -25.97 -6.01 -3.43
N ASP A 299 -26.86 -5.02 -3.50
CA ASP A 299 -27.06 -4.17 -4.68
C ASP A 299 -26.30 -2.83 -4.60
N GLU A 300 -25.54 -2.60 -3.53
CA GLU A 300 -24.69 -1.42 -3.37
C GLU A 300 -23.31 -1.68 -3.97
N ALA A 301 -22.71 -0.63 -4.55
CA ALA A 301 -21.35 -0.72 -5.07
C ALA A 301 -20.34 -1.05 -3.96
N SER A 302 -19.31 -1.84 -4.31
CA SER A 302 -18.19 -2.10 -3.40
C SER A 302 -17.38 -0.84 -3.16
N PHE A 303 -16.82 -0.72 -1.96
CA PHE A 303 -15.75 0.21 -1.62
C PHE A 303 -14.44 -0.55 -1.31
N CYS A 304 -14.45 -1.86 -1.49
CA CYS A 304 -13.30 -2.69 -1.20
C CYS A 304 -12.08 -2.22 -2.01
N GLY A 305 -10.98 -1.96 -1.30
CA GLY A 305 -9.80 -1.37 -1.90
C GLY A 305 -9.89 0.13 -2.19
N GLY A 306 -10.94 0.80 -1.72
CA GLY A 306 -11.06 2.26 -1.84
C GLY A 306 -10.43 3.02 -0.69
N GLU A 307 -10.16 4.29 -0.95
CA GLU A 307 -9.47 5.21 -0.04
C GLU A 307 -10.33 6.43 0.26
N PHE A 308 -10.12 7.03 1.44
CA PHE A 308 -10.84 8.21 1.87
C PHE A 308 -10.00 9.20 2.66
N ILE A 309 -10.43 10.46 2.64
CA ILE A 309 -10.00 11.50 3.57
C ILE A 309 -11.23 12.11 4.25
N ILE A 310 -11.10 12.44 5.53
CA ILE A 310 -12.09 13.22 6.27
C ILE A 310 -11.57 14.64 6.41
N VAL A 311 -12.36 15.58 5.95
CA VAL A 311 -12.02 17.01 5.99
C VAL A 311 -12.97 17.78 6.86
N LYS A 312 -12.47 18.84 7.53
CA LYS A 312 -13.29 19.74 8.31
C LYS A 312 -13.98 20.77 7.42
N CYS A 313 -15.23 21.03 7.72
CA CYS A 313 -16.08 22.00 6.99
C CYS A 313 -16.02 23.35 7.70
N GLU A 314 -15.16 24.26 7.23
CA GLU A 314 -14.97 25.57 7.85
C GLU A 314 -16.01 26.64 7.41
N ASN A 315 -16.51 26.54 6.16
CA ASN A 315 -17.50 27.44 5.61
C ASN A 315 -18.86 26.76 5.51
N GLU A 316 -19.71 26.95 6.49
CA GLU A 316 -21.02 26.29 6.61
C GLU A 316 -21.87 26.43 5.33
N LYS A 317 -21.98 27.63 4.77
CA LYS A 317 -22.78 27.88 3.58
C LYS A 317 -22.25 27.13 2.34
N MET A 318 -20.94 27.10 2.16
CA MET A 318 -20.31 26.35 1.07
C MET A 318 -20.61 24.84 1.21
N TRP A 319 -20.46 24.31 2.39
CA TRP A 319 -20.66 22.89 2.66
C TRP A 319 -22.14 22.48 2.63
N ASP A 320 -23.08 23.37 2.98
CA ASP A 320 -24.52 23.14 2.80
C ASP A 320 -24.89 22.99 1.31
N ILE A 321 -24.25 23.80 0.44
CA ILE A 321 -24.43 23.66 -1.00
C ILE A 321 -23.94 22.29 -1.49
N LEU A 322 -22.77 21.84 -1.00
CA LEU A 322 -22.18 20.55 -1.35
C LEU A 322 -23.00 19.38 -0.80
N LYS A 323 -23.53 19.49 0.41
CA LYS A 323 -24.45 18.53 1.00
C LYS A 323 -25.67 18.31 0.11
N GLY A 324 -26.24 19.40 -0.45
CA GLY A 324 -27.35 19.34 -1.39
C GLY A 324 -27.01 18.60 -2.71
N LYS A 325 -25.74 18.34 -3.01
CA LYS A 325 -25.27 17.53 -4.15
C LYS A 325 -25.09 16.06 -3.79
N GLY A 326 -25.34 15.63 -2.54
CA GLY A 326 -25.23 14.26 -2.11
C GLY A 326 -23.86 13.85 -1.58
N HIS A 327 -22.98 14.81 -1.27
CA HIS A 327 -21.68 14.49 -0.64
C HIS A 327 -21.87 13.89 0.76
N VAL A 328 -20.94 13.00 1.15
CA VAL A 328 -20.96 12.30 2.44
C VAL A 328 -20.51 13.24 3.55
N MET A 329 -21.48 13.84 4.22
CA MET A 329 -21.24 14.78 5.31
C MET A 329 -21.67 14.20 6.65
N SER A 330 -21.01 14.64 7.73
CA SER A 330 -21.42 14.30 9.09
C SER A 330 -22.80 14.90 9.44
N LYS A 331 -23.51 14.25 10.36
CA LYS A 331 -24.81 14.71 10.84
C LYS A 331 -24.74 16.11 11.46
N ASN A 332 -23.62 16.45 12.11
CA ASN A 332 -23.37 17.76 12.71
C ASN A 332 -22.96 18.85 11.69
N GLY A 333 -22.74 18.48 10.41
CA GLY A 333 -22.37 19.39 9.33
C GLY A 333 -20.91 19.89 9.36
N LYS A 334 -20.07 19.42 10.32
CA LYS A 334 -18.71 19.92 10.53
C LYS A 334 -17.65 19.18 9.69
N TYR A 335 -17.96 17.99 9.13
CA TYR A 335 -17.01 17.14 8.45
C TYR A 335 -17.59 16.56 7.16
N CYS A 336 -16.72 16.29 6.20
CA CYS A 336 -17.07 15.63 4.93
C CYS A 336 -16.08 14.50 4.65
N CYS A 337 -16.57 13.38 4.11
CA CYS A 337 -15.76 12.31 3.55
C CYS A 337 -15.64 12.50 2.04
N ILE A 338 -14.40 12.53 1.55
CA ILE A 338 -14.05 12.54 0.13
C ILE A 338 -13.31 11.24 -0.13
N TYR A 339 -13.63 10.53 -1.21
CA TYR A 339 -13.16 9.17 -1.39
C TYR A 339 -13.02 8.75 -2.85
N TYR A 340 -12.11 7.77 -3.09
CA TYR A 340 -12.04 6.94 -4.29
C TYR A 340 -12.49 5.53 -3.95
N PRO A 341 -13.52 4.98 -4.59
CA PRO A 341 -14.11 3.69 -4.20
C PRO A 341 -13.43 2.49 -4.86
N TYR A 342 -12.23 2.62 -5.41
CA TYR A 342 -11.55 1.56 -6.17
C TYR A 342 -10.05 1.79 -6.28
N HIS A 343 -9.34 0.69 -6.60
CA HIS A 343 -7.98 0.70 -7.16
C HIS A 343 -7.85 -0.44 -8.19
N TYR A 344 -7.07 -0.25 -9.24
CA TYR A 344 -6.93 -1.21 -10.34
C TYR A 344 -5.48 -1.69 -10.49
N MET A 345 -4.86 -2.15 -9.42
CA MET A 345 -3.51 -2.72 -9.37
C MET A 345 -2.58 -2.23 -10.51
N GLY A 346 -1.88 -3.10 -11.23
CA GLY A 346 -0.95 -2.73 -12.30
C GLY A 346 -1.57 -2.05 -13.53
N LEU A 347 -2.91 -2.00 -13.64
CA LEU A 347 -3.58 -1.29 -14.74
C LEU A 347 -3.39 0.22 -14.64
N GLU A 348 -3.32 0.79 -13.43
CA GLU A 348 -3.11 2.23 -13.20
C GLU A 348 -1.61 2.61 -13.16
N THR A 349 -0.71 1.66 -12.95
CA THR A 349 0.73 1.87 -12.79
C THR A 349 1.39 2.67 -13.93
N PRO A 350 0.96 2.56 -15.20
CA PRO A 350 1.45 3.42 -16.27
C PRO A 350 1.35 4.92 -15.97
N VAL A 351 0.37 5.35 -15.16
CA VAL A 351 0.24 6.76 -14.75
C VAL A 351 1.48 7.18 -13.95
N SER A 352 1.88 6.40 -12.95
CA SER A 352 3.09 6.69 -12.15
C SER A 352 4.35 6.69 -13.00
N ILE A 353 4.51 5.69 -13.88
CA ILE A 353 5.69 5.56 -14.74
C ILE A 353 5.81 6.76 -15.67
N LEU A 354 4.74 7.12 -16.38
CA LEU A 354 4.78 8.24 -17.32
C LEU A 354 4.93 9.60 -16.63
N LEU A 355 4.28 9.82 -15.48
CA LEU A 355 4.47 11.05 -14.71
C LEU A 355 5.91 11.16 -14.17
N GLY A 356 6.49 10.06 -13.70
CA GLY A 356 7.88 10.03 -13.23
C GLY A 356 8.88 10.26 -14.36
N ASP A 357 8.82 9.46 -15.42
CA ASP A 357 9.79 9.50 -16.51
C ASP A 357 9.68 10.77 -17.36
N LEU A 358 8.48 11.27 -17.59
CA LEU A 358 8.27 12.43 -18.46
C LEU A 358 8.30 13.77 -17.71
N MET A 359 7.94 13.79 -16.42
CA MET A 359 7.75 15.03 -15.66
C MET A 359 8.56 15.10 -14.36
N GLY A 360 9.23 14.03 -13.96
CA GLY A 360 9.97 13.98 -12.70
C GLY A 360 9.08 14.00 -11.45
N ILE A 361 7.82 13.53 -11.57
CA ILE A 361 6.88 13.49 -10.43
C ILE A 361 7.02 12.16 -9.71
N GLY A 362 7.55 12.20 -8.50
CA GLY A 362 7.72 11.05 -7.61
C GLY A 362 6.71 11.02 -6.47
N THR A 363 7.00 10.25 -5.41
CA THR A 363 6.18 10.19 -4.23
C THR A 363 6.34 11.46 -3.39
N HIS A 364 7.24 11.48 -2.45
CA HIS A 364 7.43 12.67 -1.61
C HIS A 364 8.86 12.71 -1.05
N PRO A 365 9.63 13.75 -1.34
CA PRO A 365 10.99 13.89 -0.83
C PRO A 365 11.07 14.10 0.70
N GLU A 366 9.96 14.46 1.34
CA GLU A 366 9.87 14.67 2.80
C GLU A 366 9.40 13.44 3.57
N CYS A 367 9.41 12.25 2.93
CA CYS A 367 9.08 11.00 3.61
C CYS A 367 10.00 10.76 4.82
N ARG A 368 9.41 10.47 5.98
CA ARG A 368 10.11 10.21 7.25
C ARG A 368 9.52 8.98 7.94
N GLN A 369 10.27 8.38 8.86
CA GLN A 369 9.77 7.27 9.67
C GLN A 369 8.88 7.78 10.81
N VAL A 370 7.61 8.05 10.54
CA VAL A 370 6.60 8.55 11.50
C VAL A 370 6.03 7.42 12.35
N SER A 371 5.76 6.29 11.74
CA SER A 371 5.28 5.08 12.39
C SER A 371 6.12 3.87 11.98
N VAL A 372 6.05 2.81 12.77
CA VAL A 372 6.67 1.53 12.48
C VAL A 372 5.65 0.41 12.66
N MET A 373 5.52 -0.45 11.65
CA MET A 373 4.79 -1.70 11.78
C MET A 373 5.69 -2.67 12.54
N ALA A 374 5.27 -3.10 13.74
CA ALA A 374 6.02 -3.97 14.64
C ALA A 374 5.24 -5.24 14.97
N GLY A 375 5.94 -6.30 15.37
CA GLY A 375 5.32 -7.51 15.92
C GLY A 375 5.17 -7.41 17.43
N VAL A 376 3.95 -7.49 17.95
CA VAL A 376 3.66 -7.48 19.39
C VAL A 376 3.27 -8.88 19.86
N ALA A 377 3.88 -9.35 20.94
CA ALA A 377 3.73 -10.71 21.44
C ALA A 377 2.30 -10.96 21.96
N GLN A 378 1.61 -11.97 21.41
CA GLN A 378 0.29 -12.43 21.88
C GLN A 378 0.37 -13.34 23.10
N ARG A 379 1.52 -13.94 23.33
CA ARG A 379 1.87 -14.81 24.46
C ARG A 379 3.33 -14.57 24.83
N ASP A 380 3.76 -15.08 25.97
CA ASP A 380 5.18 -15.08 26.32
C ASP A 380 5.96 -15.90 25.27
N LEU A 381 6.98 -15.28 24.68
CA LEU A 381 7.88 -15.89 23.71
C LEU A 381 9.26 -16.04 24.35
N PRO A 382 9.79 -17.26 24.53
CA PRO A 382 11.08 -17.47 25.16
C PRO A 382 12.24 -17.10 24.23
N LYS A 383 13.36 -16.71 24.80
CA LYS A 383 14.66 -16.65 24.13
C LYS A 383 14.89 -17.89 23.28
N GLY A 384 15.43 -17.72 22.07
CA GLY A 384 15.68 -18.80 21.11
C GLY A 384 14.50 -19.12 20.20
N THR A 385 13.32 -18.48 20.39
CA THR A 385 12.20 -18.59 19.44
C THR A 385 12.63 -18.05 18.07
N VAL A 386 12.39 -18.84 17.02
CA VAL A 386 12.61 -18.43 15.63
C VAL A 386 11.35 -17.79 15.11
N LEU A 387 11.45 -16.55 14.68
CA LEU A 387 10.36 -15.80 14.07
C LEU A 387 10.31 -16.09 12.57
N LYS A 388 9.18 -16.55 12.06
CA LYS A 388 9.03 -16.94 10.66
C LYS A 388 7.75 -16.36 10.09
N VAL A 389 7.88 -15.61 9.01
CA VAL A 389 6.73 -15.09 8.25
C VAL A 389 6.11 -16.22 7.43
N GLU A 390 4.82 -16.39 7.55
CA GLU A 390 4.07 -17.45 6.87
C GLU A 390 2.78 -16.91 6.25
N GLY A 391 2.34 -17.59 5.19
CA GLY A 391 1.07 -17.32 4.53
C GLY A 391 1.03 -16.05 3.69
N HIS A 392 -0.11 -15.86 3.03
CA HIS A 392 -0.37 -14.72 2.14
C HIS A 392 -0.42 -13.39 2.90
N HIS A 393 -0.95 -13.42 4.12
CA HIS A 393 -1.07 -12.24 4.99
C HIS A 393 0.16 -11.98 5.86
N HIS A 394 1.30 -12.61 5.58
CA HIS A 394 2.57 -12.39 6.29
C HIS A 394 2.44 -12.50 7.82
N SER A 395 1.79 -13.54 8.32
CA SER A 395 1.67 -13.77 9.76
C SER A 395 2.96 -14.31 10.37
N ILE A 396 3.22 -13.99 11.65
CA ILE A 396 4.29 -14.60 12.46
C ILE A 396 3.63 -15.23 13.69
N ASP A 397 3.82 -16.55 13.90
CA ASP A 397 3.21 -17.25 15.03
C ASP A 397 3.60 -16.60 16.36
N GLY A 398 2.59 -16.28 17.16
CA GLY A 398 2.72 -15.64 18.47
C GLY A 398 2.94 -14.13 18.45
N LEU A 399 2.96 -13.49 17.25
CA LEU A 399 2.97 -12.04 17.11
C LEU A 399 1.71 -11.54 16.41
N THR A 400 1.21 -10.39 16.85
CA THR A 400 0.23 -9.58 16.11
C THR A 400 0.95 -8.38 15.53
N PRO A 401 0.75 -8.06 14.24
CA PRO A 401 1.25 -6.81 13.70
C PRO A 401 0.50 -5.63 14.32
N GLU A 402 1.23 -4.61 14.72
CA GLU A 402 0.70 -3.33 15.21
C GLU A 402 1.40 -2.18 14.49
N LEU A 403 0.67 -1.11 14.22
CA LEU A 403 1.23 0.12 13.69
C LEU A 403 1.46 1.11 14.82
N LEU A 404 2.71 1.29 15.19
CA LEU A 404 3.10 2.04 16.37
C LEU A 404 3.66 3.41 15.97
N GLU A 405 3.28 4.46 16.71
CA GLU A 405 3.90 5.77 16.56
C GLU A 405 5.36 5.69 17.03
N ARG A 406 6.32 6.00 16.13
CA ARG A 406 7.73 5.80 16.38
C ARG A 406 8.23 6.51 17.64
N LYS A 407 7.80 7.77 17.87
CA LYS A 407 8.20 8.54 19.05
C LYS A 407 7.80 7.91 20.38
N ALA A 408 6.78 7.07 20.37
CA ALA A 408 6.28 6.37 21.55
C ALA A 408 6.94 5.01 21.81
N THR A 409 7.50 4.37 20.77
CA THR A 409 7.95 2.97 20.83
C THR A 409 9.46 2.78 20.84
N GLY A 410 10.23 3.85 20.66
CA GLY A 410 11.68 3.80 20.74
C GLY A 410 12.33 2.90 19.69
N ASN A 411 12.71 1.66 20.08
CA ASN A 411 13.48 0.71 19.30
C ASN A 411 12.66 -0.51 18.82
N ALA A 412 11.36 -0.40 18.62
CA ALA A 412 10.55 -1.47 18.03
C ALA A 412 11.13 -1.89 16.68
N ALA A 413 11.32 -3.21 16.49
CA ALA A 413 11.89 -3.75 15.26
C ALA A 413 10.82 -3.76 14.14
N PRO A 414 11.18 -3.33 12.89
CA PRO A 414 10.26 -3.41 11.77
C PRO A 414 9.82 -4.86 11.51
N PHE A 415 8.52 -5.06 11.36
CA PHE A 415 7.91 -6.39 11.25
C PHE A 415 8.53 -7.25 10.13
N TYR A 416 8.73 -6.65 8.95
CA TYR A 416 9.29 -7.37 7.79
C TYR A 416 10.78 -7.72 7.91
N LEU A 417 11.48 -7.18 8.91
CA LEU A 417 12.86 -7.60 9.22
C LEU A 417 12.92 -8.75 10.22
N LEU A 418 11.80 -9.19 10.78
CA LEU A 418 11.75 -10.27 11.76
C LEU A 418 11.79 -11.67 11.12
N ASN A 419 11.62 -11.79 9.81
CA ASN A 419 11.61 -13.09 9.13
C ASN A 419 12.95 -13.82 9.26
N GLY A 420 12.94 -14.96 9.92
CA GLY A 420 14.16 -15.77 10.19
C GLY A 420 14.96 -15.30 11.40
N ALA A 421 14.55 -14.22 12.07
CA ALA A 421 15.21 -13.74 13.27
C ALA A 421 15.01 -14.70 14.46
N VAL A 422 16.01 -14.78 15.34
CA VAL A 422 15.96 -15.56 16.57
C VAL A 422 15.94 -14.63 17.76
N LEU A 423 15.01 -14.84 18.70
CA LEU A 423 14.92 -14.01 19.90
C LEU A 423 16.16 -14.21 20.80
N LEU A 424 16.81 -13.11 21.11
CA LEU A 424 17.96 -13.04 22.04
C LEU A 424 17.53 -12.94 23.50
N ASN A 425 16.30 -12.49 23.75
CA ASN A 425 15.70 -12.29 25.06
C ASN A 425 14.28 -12.90 25.10
N ASP A 426 13.74 -13.11 26.30
CA ASP A 426 12.32 -13.39 26.48
C ASP A 426 11.49 -12.15 26.16
N VAL A 427 10.47 -12.27 25.35
CA VAL A 427 9.49 -11.19 25.06
C VAL A 427 8.18 -11.55 25.73
N LYS A 428 7.68 -10.68 26.60
CA LYS A 428 6.44 -10.91 27.34
C LYS A 428 5.23 -10.54 26.50
N LYS A 429 4.10 -11.22 26.78
CA LYS A 429 2.81 -10.89 26.17
C LYS A 429 2.53 -9.39 26.26
N GLY A 430 2.11 -8.79 25.15
CA GLY A 430 1.79 -7.38 25.02
C GLY A 430 3.02 -6.47 24.78
N GLN A 431 4.23 -7.02 24.71
CA GLN A 431 5.43 -6.24 24.38
C GLN A 431 5.76 -6.36 22.90
N PRO A 432 6.18 -5.26 22.25
CA PRO A 432 6.72 -5.31 20.89
C PRO A 432 8.09 -6.01 20.92
N VAL A 433 8.40 -6.74 19.86
CA VAL A 433 9.78 -7.19 19.60
C VAL A 433 10.61 -5.95 19.25
N THR A 434 11.72 -5.79 19.95
CA THR A 434 12.63 -4.65 19.76
C THR A 434 13.90 -5.06 19.02
N THR A 435 14.66 -4.07 18.55
CA THR A 435 15.99 -4.31 17.95
C THR A 435 17.03 -4.86 18.94
N ASP A 436 16.75 -4.81 20.26
CA ASP A 436 17.56 -5.42 21.30
C ASP A 436 17.19 -6.90 21.52
N ASP A 437 16.02 -7.32 21.05
CA ASP A 437 15.55 -8.69 21.19
C ASP A 437 15.94 -9.59 20.02
N VAL A 438 16.45 -9.03 18.92
CA VAL A 438 16.85 -9.75 17.71
C VAL A 438 18.17 -9.21 17.15
N ASP A 439 19.00 -10.07 16.57
CA ASP A 439 20.19 -9.61 15.84
C ASP A 439 19.87 -9.35 14.37
N LEU A 440 19.70 -8.10 14.03
CA LEU A 440 19.46 -7.62 12.66
C LEU A 440 20.74 -7.06 12.01
N SER A 441 21.88 -7.08 12.70
CA SER A 441 23.11 -6.38 12.29
C SER A 441 23.66 -6.82 10.93
N ALA A 442 23.45 -8.09 10.56
CA ALA A 442 23.88 -8.66 9.28
C ALA A 442 22.91 -8.33 8.11
N LEU A 443 21.73 -7.77 8.37
CA LEU A 443 20.78 -7.45 7.34
C LEU A 443 21.07 -6.07 6.72
N GLU A 444 21.36 -6.03 5.42
CA GLU A 444 21.57 -4.79 4.66
C GLU A 444 20.35 -3.87 4.76
N THR A 445 19.13 -4.42 4.65
CA THR A 445 17.87 -3.69 4.82
C THR A 445 17.74 -3.02 6.18
N TYR A 446 18.30 -3.61 7.26
CA TYR A 446 18.32 -2.97 8.57
C TYR A 446 19.32 -1.79 8.61
N GLN A 447 20.45 -1.87 7.88
CA GLN A 447 21.36 -0.72 7.76
C GLN A 447 20.70 0.43 6.98
N ILE A 448 19.91 0.11 5.94
CA ILE A 448 19.10 1.08 5.19
C ILE A 448 18.07 1.74 6.11
N TYR A 449 17.33 0.95 6.88
CA TYR A 449 16.37 1.43 7.87
C TYR A 449 17.02 2.41 8.87
N LYS A 450 18.16 2.05 9.45
CA LYS A 450 18.87 2.94 10.39
C LYS A 450 19.26 4.27 9.78
N LYS A 451 19.78 4.26 8.55
CA LYS A 451 20.08 5.51 7.83
C LYS A 451 18.82 6.35 7.59
N GLY A 452 17.70 5.71 7.25
CA GLY A 452 16.40 6.38 7.12
C GLY A 452 15.93 7.05 8.42
N LEU A 453 16.29 6.48 9.59
CA LEU A 453 15.99 7.07 10.90
C LEU A 453 16.79 8.35 11.19
N GLU A 454 17.94 8.54 10.54
CA GLU A 454 18.82 9.70 10.72
C GLU A 454 18.37 10.91 9.89
N LEU A 455 17.31 10.77 9.07
CA LEU A 455 16.78 11.82 8.19
C LEU A 455 15.80 12.78 8.90
N ASP A 456 15.61 12.68 10.20
CA ASP A 456 14.70 13.50 11.01
C ASP A 456 15.19 14.94 11.22
#